data_37454f52b7ec2ed6707c499f3345a27b
#
_entry.id   37454f52b7ec2ed6707c499f3345a27b
#
_cell.length_a   1.000
_cell.length_b   1.000
_cell.length_c   1.000
_cell.angle_alpha   90.00
_cell.angle_beta   90.00
_cell.angle_gamma   90.00
#
_symmetry.space_group_name_H-M   'P 1'
#
loop_
_entity.id
_entity.type
_entity.pdbx_description
1 polymer ?
#
loop_
_entity_poly.entity_id
_entity_poly.type
_entity_poly.pdbx_seq_one_letter_code
_entity_poly.pdbx_strand_id
1 'polypeptide(L)'
;MSREVAVEDLGIQLAVVSGFVLLMVIVHSAGLVGISRVLRLHDERNIPNEFGLRASFLTGTYGLLLFLLHFLEIFVFAAFYKAVGAMRSMEEALYYSASCYATLGASTAGFSEEWRLVGALESLIGFILIGWSTAFMVRTLRRIID
;
A
#
# COMPACT_ATOMS: atom_id res chain seq x y z
N MET A 1 10.62 -37.11 0.88
CA MET A 1 9.53 -36.49 0.07
C MET A 1 8.93 -35.25 0.75
N SER A 2 8.52 -35.30 2.01
CA SER A 2 7.89 -34.13 2.69
C SER A 2 8.81 -32.92 2.96
N ARG A 3 10.12 -33.10 3.14
CA ARG A 3 11.05 -31.98 3.37
C ARG A 3 11.44 -31.22 2.09
N GLU A 4 11.56 -31.90 0.96
CA GLU A 4 11.93 -31.28 -0.32
C GLU A 4 10.77 -30.43 -0.85
N VAL A 5 9.54 -30.93 -0.75
CA VAL A 5 8.32 -30.16 -1.14
C VAL A 5 8.20 -28.90 -0.28
N ALA A 6 8.40 -28.99 1.03
CA ALA A 6 8.31 -27.81 1.91
C ALA A 6 9.40 -26.75 1.65
N VAL A 7 10.58 -27.13 1.17
CA VAL A 7 11.67 -26.21 0.83
C VAL A 7 11.39 -25.54 -0.53
N GLU A 8 10.82 -26.28 -1.47
CA GLU A 8 10.41 -25.76 -2.78
C GLU A 8 9.29 -24.73 -2.66
N ASP A 9 8.27 -25.00 -1.85
CA ASP A 9 7.19 -24.08 -1.52
C ASP A 9 7.69 -22.79 -0.85
N LEU A 10 8.63 -22.89 0.07
CA LEU A 10 9.23 -21.72 0.72
C LEU A 10 10.00 -20.84 -0.29
N GLY A 11 10.76 -21.48 -1.19
CA GLY A 11 11.50 -20.77 -2.25
C GLY A 11 10.59 -19.95 -3.16
N ILE A 12 9.46 -20.54 -3.55
CA ILE A 12 8.44 -19.87 -4.38
C ILE A 12 7.83 -18.68 -3.64
N GLN A 13 7.42 -18.86 -2.38
CA GLN A 13 6.84 -17.78 -1.58
C GLN A 13 7.82 -16.61 -1.41
N LEU A 14 9.10 -16.88 -1.13
CA LEU A 14 10.14 -15.85 -0.99
C LEU A 14 10.40 -15.13 -2.32
N ALA A 15 10.40 -15.82 -3.44
CA ALA A 15 10.55 -15.22 -4.76
C ALA A 15 9.36 -14.30 -5.09
N VAL A 16 8.14 -14.75 -4.82
CA VAL A 16 6.91 -13.97 -5.01
C VAL A 16 6.94 -12.71 -4.14
N VAL A 17 7.26 -12.84 -2.85
CA VAL A 17 7.36 -11.68 -1.95
C VAL A 17 8.43 -10.71 -2.41
N SER A 18 9.59 -11.19 -2.84
CA SER A 18 10.65 -10.32 -3.37
C SER A 18 10.18 -9.53 -4.59
N GLY A 19 9.42 -10.16 -5.47
CA GLY A 19 8.77 -9.50 -6.60
C GLY A 19 7.78 -8.43 -6.16
N PHE A 20 6.94 -8.73 -5.14
CA PHE A 20 6.01 -7.75 -4.57
C PHE A 20 6.72 -6.59 -3.89
N VAL A 21 7.81 -6.81 -3.15
CA VAL A 21 8.61 -5.72 -2.56
C VAL A 21 9.08 -4.76 -3.63
N LEU A 22 9.68 -5.27 -4.72
CA LEU A 22 10.14 -4.42 -5.83
C LEU A 22 8.98 -3.68 -6.50
N LEU A 23 7.89 -4.37 -6.80
CA LEU A 23 6.70 -3.78 -7.41
C LEU A 23 6.11 -2.68 -6.53
N MET A 24 5.92 -2.93 -5.24
CA MET A 24 5.34 -1.96 -4.30
C MET A 24 6.23 -0.74 -4.12
N VAL A 25 7.55 -0.91 -4.01
CA VAL A 25 8.49 0.21 -3.94
C VAL A 25 8.40 1.09 -5.19
N ILE A 26 8.30 0.49 -6.39
CA ILE A 26 8.16 1.23 -7.65
C ILE A 26 6.81 1.96 -7.70
N VAL A 27 5.70 1.27 -7.44
CA VAL A 27 4.34 1.84 -7.46
C VAL A 27 4.23 2.98 -6.45
N HIS A 28 4.68 2.75 -5.21
CA HIS A 28 4.65 3.74 -4.15
C HIS A 28 5.47 4.98 -4.48
N SER A 29 6.72 4.80 -4.93
CA SER A 29 7.61 5.91 -5.33
C SER A 29 7.00 6.73 -6.47
N ALA A 30 6.48 6.05 -7.51
CA ALA A 30 5.82 6.71 -8.63
C ALA A 30 4.56 7.46 -8.18
N GLY A 31 3.77 6.85 -7.28
CA GLY A 31 2.59 7.46 -6.68
C GLY A 31 2.93 8.74 -5.90
N LEU A 32 3.92 8.70 -5.03
CA LEU A 32 4.37 9.89 -4.28
C LEU A 32 4.87 11.02 -5.20
N VAL A 33 5.60 10.67 -6.25
CA VAL A 33 6.03 11.65 -7.27
C VAL A 33 4.82 12.23 -8.01
N GLY A 34 3.85 11.39 -8.39
CA GLY A 34 2.60 11.82 -9.02
C GLY A 34 1.81 12.79 -8.13
N ILE A 35 1.61 12.44 -6.86
CA ILE A 35 0.94 13.28 -5.85
C ILE A 35 1.65 14.63 -5.74
N SER A 36 2.98 14.64 -5.66
CA SER A 36 3.76 15.87 -5.59
C SER A 36 3.54 16.78 -6.80
N ARG A 37 3.44 16.21 -8.00
CA ARG A 37 3.20 16.96 -9.23
C ARG A 37 1.80 17.58 -9.23
N VAL A 38 0.78 16.81 -8.85
CA VAL A 38 -0.62 17.30 -8.76
C VAL A 38 -0.71 18.48 -7.80
N LEU A 39 -0.08 18.38 -6.62
CA LEU A 39 -0.08 19.45 -5.62
C LEU A 39 0.66 20.70 -6.10
N ARG A 40 1.80 20.59 -6.79
CA ARG A 40 2.52 21.74 -7.37
C ARG A 40 1.69 22.46 -8.42
N LEU A 41 1.02 21.75 -9.33
CA LEU A 41 0.15 22.34 -10.35
C LEU A 41 -1.03 23.11 -9.75
N HIS A 42 -1.48 22.73 -8.54
CA HIS A 42 -2.52 23.43 -7.79
C HIS A 42 -1.98 24.69 -7.08
N ASP A 43 -0.72 24.66 -6.67
CA ASP A 43 -0.07 25.77 -5.96
C ASP A 43 0.26 26.95 -6.90
N GLU A 44 0.62 26.67 -8.15
CA GLU A 44 0.92 27.69 -9.17
C GLU A 44 -0.32 28.45 -9.68
N ARG A 45 -1.54 27.97 -9.41
CA ARG A 45 -2.79 28.64 -9.72
C ARG A 45 -3.13 29.64 -8.61
N ASN A 46 -2.58 30.86 -8.68
CA ASN A 46 -2.82 32.00 -7.78
C ASN A 46 -4.28 32.12 -7.31
N ILE A 47 -4.67 31.42 -6.27
CA ILE A 47 -5.91 31.66 -5.54
C ILE A 47 -5.57 32.59 -4.39
N PRO A 48 -6.25 33.77 -4.24
CA PRO A 48 -5.96 34.71 -3.16
C PRO A 48 -6.00 34.04 -1.79
N ASN A 49 -5.01 34.35 -0.96
CA ASN A 49 -4.83 33.83 0.38
C ASN A 49 -5.99 34.16 1.31
N GLU A 50 -6.99 33.29 1.40
CA GLU A 50 -7.77 33.15 2.61
C GLU A 50 -7.11 32.05 3.45
N PHE A 51 -6.35 32.47 4.43
CA PHE A 51 -5.40 31.73 5.24
C PHE A 51 -6.08 30.62 6.07
N GLY A 52 -6.49 29.54 5.52
CA GLY A 52 -7.10 28.43 6.24
C GLY A 52 -7.77 27.42 5.31
N LEU A 53 -8.66 27.86 4.46
CA LEU A 53 -9.43 26.97 3.60
C LEU A 53 -8.57 26.32 2.52
N ARG A 54 -7.60 27.06 1.97
CA ARG A 54 -6.67 26.52 0.96
C ARG A 54 -5.76 25.44 1.55
N ALA A 55 -5.14 25.71 2.69
CA ALA A 55 -4.28 24.75 3.36
C ALA A 55 -5.07 23.48 3.74
N SER A 56 -6.29 23.64 4.24
CA SER A 56 -7.18 22.53 4.55
C SER A 56 -7.56 21.73 3.31
N PHE A 57 -7.88 22.38 2.21
CA PHE A 57 -8.21 21.72 0.94
C PHE A 57 -7.02 20.95 0.37
N LEU A 58 -5.82 21.53 0.35
CA LEU A 58 -4.61 20.88 -0.13
C LEU A 58 -4.24 19.68 0.75
N THR A 59 -4.35 19.82 2.07
CA THR A 59 -4.09 18.73 3.02
C THR A 59 -5.08 17.59 2.84
N GLY A 60 -6.37 17.91 2.69
CA GLY A 60 -7.42 16.91 2.43
C GLY A 60 -7.22 16.18 1.11
N THR A 61 -6.89 16.92 0.05
CA THR A 61 -6.57 16.36 -1.27
C THR A 61 -5.35 15.42 -1.17
N TYR A 62 -4.31 15.85 -0.45
CA TYR A 62 -3.14 15.03 -0.22
C TYR A 62 -3.47 13.72 0.49
N GLY A 63 -4.24 13.80 1.59
CA GLY A 63 -4.67 12.62 2.34
C GLY A 63 -5.50 11.65 1.49
N LEU A 64 -6.42 12.18 0.65
CA LEU A 64 -7.21 11.37 -0.27
C LEU A 64 -6.34 10.66 -1.32
N LEU A 65 -5.38 11.36 -1.91
CA LEU A 65 -4.46 10.78 -2.89
C LEU A 65 -3.57 9.69 -2.28
N LEU A 66 -3.10 9.89 -1.04
CA LEU A 66 -2.38 8.84 -0.31
C LEU A 66 -3.27 7.64 -0.02
N PHE A 67 -4.51 7.86 0.41
CA PHE A 67 -5.47 6.77 0.63
C PHE A 67 -5.68 5.97 -0.66
N LEU A 68 -5.87 6.63 -1.80
CA LEU A 68 -6.03 5.95 -3.09
C LEU A 68 -4.78 5.17 -3.50
N LEU A 69 -3.59 5.69 -3.22
CA LEU A 69 -2.33 4.98 -3.47
C LEU A 69 -2.25 3.70 -2.64
N HIS A 70 -2.48 3.77 -1.33
CA HIS A 70 -2.48 2.60 -0.46
C HIS A 70 -3.59 1.61 -0.82
N PHE A 71 -4.78 2.11 -1.21
CA PHE A 71 -5.86 1.25 -1.67
C PHE A 71 -5.48 0.47 -2.94
N LEU A 72 -4.78 1.11 -3.88
CA LEU A 72 -4.26 0.43 -5.07
C LEU A 72 -3.29 -0.70 -4.70
N GLU A 73 -2.38 -0.46 -3.75
CA GLU A 73 -1.42 -1.44 -3.28
C GLU A 73 -2.10 -2.65 -2.62
N ILE A 74 -3.07 -2.39 -1.74
CA ILE A 74 -3.94 -3.42 -1.15
C ILE A 74 -4.67 -4.21 -2.22
N PHE A 75 -5.22 -3.52 -3.23
CA PHE A 75 -5.94 -4.16 -4.32
C PHE A 75 -5.05 -5.10 -5.15
N VAL A 76 -3.78 -4.75 -5.36
CA VAL A 76 -2.82 -5.59 -6.09
C VAL A 76 -2.55 -6.89 -5.32
N PHE A 77 -2.36 -6.86 -3.99
CA PHE A 77 -2.24 -8.06 -3.18
C PHE A 77 -3.53 -8.88 -3.17
N ALA A 78 -4.68 -8.25 -3.01
CA ALA A 78 -5.97 -8.92 -3.04
C ALA A 78 -6.22 -9.64 -4.38
N ALA A 79 -5.87 -8.98 -5.50
CA ALA A 79 -5.97 -9.57 -6.83
C ALA A 79 -5.06 -10.80 -6.98
N PHE A 80 -3.86 -10.76 -6.42
CA PHE A 80 -2.97 -11.91 -6.36
C PHE A 80 -3.59 -13.05 -5.55
N TYR A 81 -4.06 -12.82 -4.33
CA TYR A 81 -4.68 -13.87 -3.49
C TYR A 81 -5.90 -14.51 -4.16
N LYS A 82 -6.69 -13.69 -4.87
CA LYS A 82 -7.80 -14.21 -5.65
C LYS A 82 -7.34 -15.04 -6.85
N ALA A 83 -6.30 -14.59 -7.55
CA ALA A 83 -5.77 -15.25 -8.74
C ALA A 83 -5.14 -16.62 -8.44
N VAL A 84 -4.42 -16.74 -7.32
CA VAL A 84 -3.81 -18.01 -6.87
C VAL A 84 -4.79 -18.92 -6.11
N GLY A 85 -6.04 -18.49 -5.94
CA GLY A 85 -7.07 -19.27 -5.23
C GLY A 85 -6.88 -19.32 -3.71
N ALA A 86 -6.04 -18.44 -3.14
CA ALA A 86 -5.83 -18.35 -1.70
C ALA A 86 -7.09 -17.88 -0.96
N MET A 87 -7.96 -17.11 -1.62
CA MET A 87 -9.27 -16.65 -1.13
C MET A 87 -10.38 -16.94 -2.15
N ARG A 88 -11.60 -17.20 -1.65
CA ARG A 88 -12.75 -17.59 -2.48
C ARG A 88 -13.38 -16.43 -3.23
N SER A 89 -13.45 -15.25 -2.61
CA SER A 89 -14.06 -14.06 -3.19
C SER A 89 -13.07 -12.89 -3.20
N MET A 90 -13.32 -11.88 -4.03
CA MET A 90 -12.54 -10.65 -4.07
C MET A 90 -12.76 -9.84 -2.77
N GLU A 91 -13.95 -9.89 -2.20
CA GLU A 91 -14.28 -9.22 -0.93
C GLU A 91 -13.42 -9.78 0.21
N GLU A 92 -13.36 -11.12 0.35
CA GLU A 92 -12.50 -11.77 1.36
C GLU A 92 -11.02 -11.44 1.13
N ALA A 93 -10.56 -11.44 -0.12
CA ALA A 93 -9.19 -11.12 -0.47
C ALA A 93 -8.84 -9.65 -0.14
N LEU A 94 -9.74 -8.71 -0.42
CA LEU A 94 -9.57 -7.29 -0.05
C LEU A 94 -9.56 -7.10 1.46
N TYR A 95 -10.47 -7.73 2.18
CA TYR A 95 -10.51 -7.67 3.65
C TYR A 95 -9.21 -8.21 4.27
N TYR A 96 -8.76 -9.37 3.79
CA TYR A 96 -7.54 -10.01 4.26
C TYR A 96 -6.31 -9.12 3.98
N SER A 97 -6.13 -8.69 2.74
CA SER A 97 -5.04 -7.82 2.33
C SER A 97 -5.05 -6.50 3.11
N ALA A 98 -6.19 -5.82 3.21
CA ALA A 98 -6.29 -4.58 3.99
C ALA A 98 -5.91 -4.79 5.47
N SER A 99 -6.33 -5.92 6.07
CA SER A 99 -6.00 -6.25 7.45
C SER A 99 -4.50 -6.56 7.64
N CYS A 100 -3.88 -7.28 6.69
CA CYS A 100 -2.44 -7.52 6.70
C CYS A 100 -1.68 -6.21 6.48
N TYR A 101 -2.01 -5.46 5.44
CA TYR A 101 -1.35 -4.22 5.07
C TYR A 101 -1.38 -3.17 6.20
N ALA A 102 -2.51 -3.05 6.90
CA ALA A 102 -2.66 -2.18 8.06
C ALA A 102 -2.06 -2.74 9.36
N THR A 103 -1.39 -3.89 9.31
CA THR A 103 -0.80 -4.58 10.49
C THR A 103 -1.79 -4.98 11.58
N LEU A 104 -3.08 -5.04 11.26
CA LEU A 104 -4.11 -5.45 12.21
C LEU A 104 -4.09 -6.97 12.45
N GLY A 105 -3.54 -7.71 11.50
CA GLY A 105 -3.65 -9.16 11.44
C GLY A 105 -5.03 -9.57 10.94
N ALA A 106 -5.07 -10.62 10.15
CA ALA A 106 -6.32 -11.21 9.66
C ALA A 106 -6.45 -12.65 10.17
N SER A 107 -7.69 -13.09 10.35
CA SER A 107 -7.97 -14.49 10.57
C SER A 107 -7.48 -15.30 9.36
N THR A 108 -6.71 -16.36 9.61
CA THR A 108 -6.29 -17.29 8.56
C THR A 108 -7.34 -18.34 8.24
N ALA A 109 -8.53 -18.25 8.85
CA ALA A 109 -9.64 -19.13 8.56
C ALA A 109 -10.06 -18.97 7.10
N GLY A 110 -9.93 -20.02 6.32
CA GLY A 110 -10.23 -20.01 4.88
C GLY A 110 -9.10 -19.51 3.96
N PHE A 111 -7.98 -19.06 4.51
CA PHE A 111 -6.80 -18.70 3.73
C PHE A 111 -5.93 -19.94 3.46
N SER A 112 -5.40 -20.06 2.24
CA SER A 112 -4.52 -21.17 1.88
C SER A 112 -3.23 -21.15 2.71
N GLU A 113 -2.87 -22.29 3.29
CA GLU A 113 -1.61 -22.42 4.06
C GLU A 113 -0.38 -22.15 3.21
N GLU A 114 -0.44 -22.47 1.93
CA GLU A 114 0.61 -22.28 0.95
C GLU A 114 1.05 -20.82 0.79
N TRP A 115 0.16 -19.84 1.02
CA TRP A 115 0.44 -18.41 0.82
C TRP A 115 0.51 -17.60 2.13
N ARG A 116 0.50 -18.26 3.28
CA ARG A 116 0.48 -17.59 4.61
C ARG A 116 1.67 -16.69 4.85
N LEU A 117 2.85 -17.07 4.36
CA LEU A 117 4.07 -16.27 4.49
C LEU A 117 3.98 -14.98 3.69
N VAL A 118 3.36 -15.02 2.50
CA VAL A 118 3.14 -13.81 1.68
C VAL A 118 2.28 -12.80 2.44
N GLY A 119 1.19 -13.24 3.09
CA GLY A 119 0.36 -12.37 3.92
C GLY A 119 1.10 -11.78 5.13
N ALA A 120 1.94 -12.56 5.78
CA ALA A 120 2.75 -12.07 6.89
C ALA A 120 3.76 -11.00 6.45
N LEU A 121 4.41 -11.20 5.30
CA LEU A 121 5.38 -10.25 4.74
C LEU A 121 4.70 -9.04 4.08
N GLU A 122 3.47 -9.17 3.60
CA GLU A 122 2.63 -8.03 3.20
C GLU A 122 2.47 -7.03 4.35
N SER A 123 2.29 -7.52 5.59
CA SER A 123 2.19 -6.65 6.76
C SER A 123 3.46 -5.81 6.98
N LEU A 124 4.63 -6.38 6.77
CA LEU A 124 5.89 -5.65 6.84
C LEU A 124 6.02 -4.62 5.71
N ILE A 125 5.64 -4.99 4.49
CA ILE A 125 5.63 -4.07 3.34
C ILE A 125 4.69 -2.90 3.62
N GLY A 126 3.44 -3.15 4.00
CA GLY A 126 2.45 -2.13 4.33
C GLY A 126 2.94 -1.17 5.41
N PHE A 127 3.51 -1.70 6.50
CA PHE A 127 4.08 -0.90 7.57
C PHE A 127 5.15 0.08 7.08
N ILE A 128 6.09 -0.39 6.24
CA ILE A 128 7.17 0.43 5.68
C ILE A 128 6.59 1.51 4.76
N LEU A 129 5.63 1.17 3.88
CA LEU A 129 5.04 2.11 2.92
C LEU A 129 4.19 3.18 3.62
N ILE A 130 3.41 2.82 4.65
CA ILE A 130 2.66 3.77 5.49
C ILE A 130 3.64 4.73 6.20
N GLY A 131 4.71 4.21 6.78
CA GLY A 131 5.77 5.02 7.40
C GLY A 131 6.42 5.98 6.41
N TRP A 132 6.72 5.52 5.21
CA TRP A 132 7.27 6.35 4.13
C TRP A 132 6.31 7.46 3.70
N SER A 133 5.03 7.15 3.48
CA SER A 133 3.99 8.13 3.20
C SER A 133 3.87 9.19 4.29
N THR A 134 3.92 8.77 5.55
CA THR A 134 3.84 9.66 6.71
C THR A 134 5.01 10.65 6.73
N ALA A 135 6.24 10.17 6.53
CA ALA A 135 7.42 11.02 6.47
C ALA A 135 7.36 12.02 5.31
N PHE A 136 6.89 11.54 4.14
CA PHE A 136 6.71 12.38 2.97
C PHE A 136 5.60 13.42 3.15
N MET A 137 4.50 13.06 3.80
CA MET A 137 3.41 13.97 4.15
C MET A 137 3.89 15.11 5.05
N VAL A 138 4.61 14.81 6.12
CA VAL A 138 5.17 15.83 7.04
C VAL A 138 6.06 16.82 6.29
N ARG A 139 6.93 16.32 5.40
CA ARG A 139 7.81 17.16 4.59
C ARG A 139 7.04 18.07 3.64
N THR A 140 5.97 17.55 3.04
CA THR A 140 5.17 18.29 2.05
C THR A 140 4.32 19.36 2.73
N LEU A 141 3.67 19.04 3.85
CA LEU A 141 2.84 19.99 4.60
C LEU A 141 3.64 21.17 5.14
N ARG A 142 4.86 20.95 5.62
CA ARG A 142 5.73 22.08 6.07
C ARG A 142 5.95 23.10 4.97
N ARG A 143 6.11 22.67 3.71
CA ARG A 143 6.29 23.58 2.57
C ARG A 143 5.03 24.36 2.16
N ILE A 144 3.85 23.88 2.58
CA ILE A 144 2.56 24.52 2.28
C ILE A 144 2.22 25.56 3.36
N ILE A 145 2.71 25.34 4.60
CA ILE A 145 2.37 26.17 5.76
C ILE A 145 3.41 27.28 5.95
N ASP A 146 4.69 27.02 5.64
CA ASP A 146 5.80 28.01 5.69
C ASP A 146 5.82 28.86 4.41
#